data_3b16ec9a34c0023ad02351ac0b50c429
#
_entry.id   3b16ec9a34c0023ad02351ac0b50c429
#
_cell.length_a   1.000
_cell.length_b   1.000
_cell.length_c   1.000
_cell.angle_alpha   90.00
_cell.angle_beta   90.00
_cell.angle_gamma   90.00
#
_symmetry.space_group_name_H-M   'P 1'
#
loop_
_entity.id
_entity.type
_entity.pdbx_description
1 polymer ?
#
loop_
_entity_poly.entity_id
_entity_poly.type
_entity_poly.pdbx_seq_one_letter_code
_entity_poly.pdbx_strand_id
1 'polypeptide(L)'
;MTQPTLLRGEHLQTALDLAASGLPPLPLRAGKVPFGNCRRCADNSCGGRPNMKTPGPCACPGVCHAWAAATTDPHVITSGPWRRAWLQAEAVAYHPGGAGLTAVDLDNADAIAWARENLPPTQVVPTTRGEHWLYLGAMQSANAVRPGVDIKSTMAYARWLGFGTGTMTALPDAVRALIVKKATAVRPTAVTVPAPAGGGECPHRTPTYLDRGIAMAEQRITGAREAVHATVYRTFLAVLSTHGRCGCLTEVHVARLFTAAQAKGESPRHCTDAWANALTTLGL
;
A
#
# COMPACT_ATOMS: atom_id res chain seq x y z
N MET A 1 -8.95 4.97 -25.11
CA MET A 1 -7.65 5.47 -25.60
C MET A 1 -6.55 4.62 -24.98
N THR A 2 -5.84 3.82 -25.77
CA THR A 2 -4.69 3.02 -25.35
C THR A 2 -3.52 3.96 -25.11
N GLN A 3 -3.00 4.02 -23.89
CA GLN A 3 -1.78 4.79 -23.62
C GLN A 3 -0.62 4.18 -24.44
N PRO A 4 0.23 5.01 -25.11
CA PRO A 4 1.39 4.50 -25.81
C PRO A 4 2.32 3.80 -24.82
N THR A 5 2.72 2.58 -25.14
CA THR A 5 3.78 1.87 -24.42
C THR A 5 5.10 2.59 -24.74
N LEU A 6 5.63 3.34 -23.78
CA LEU A 6 6.92 4.02 -23.91
C LEU A 6 8.02 2.98 -24.19
N LEU A 7 8.88 3.26 -25.16
CA LEU A 7 10.03 2.43 -25.47
C LEU A 7 11.02 2.47 -24.29
N ARG A 8 11.80 1.40 -24.11
CA ARG A 8 12.66 1.17 -22.91
C ARG A 8 13.66 2.30 -22.56
N GLY A 9 14.02 3.17 -23.53
CA GLY A 9 14.85 4.35 -23.29
C GLY A 9 14.09 5.58 -22.79
N GLU A 10 12.78 5.62 -23.03
CA GLU A 10 11.93 6.77 -22.71
C GLU A 10 11.59 6.86 -21.21
N HIS A 11 11.54 5.72 -20.51
CA HIS A 11 11.31 5.72 -19.05
C HIS A 11 12.44 6.40 -18.27
N LEU A 12 13.69 6.17 -18.66
CA LEU A 12 14.83 6.83 -18.03
C LEU A 12 14.83 8.35 -18.34
N GLN A 13 14.53 8.73 -19.58
CA GLN A 13 14.44 10.16 -19.93
C GLN A 13 13.31 10.83 -19.15
N THR A 14 12.12 10.23 -19.13
CA THR A 14 10.99 10.72 -18.31
C THR A 14 11.38 10.87 -16.84
N ALA A 15 12.14 9.91 -16.29
CA ALA A 15 12.59 9.99 -14.91
C ALA A 15 13.55 11.18 -14.67
N LEU A 16 14.46 11.44 -15.61
CA LEU A 16 15.37 12.59 -15.53
C LEU A 16 14.63 13.92 -15.64
N ASP A 17 13.64 14.01 -16.51
CA ASP A 17 12.79 15.21 -16.68
C ASP A 17 11.96 15.47 -15.40
N LEU A 18 11.41 14.41 -14.79
CA LEU A 18 10.72 14.51 -13.50
C LEU A 18 11.66 14.99 -12.40
N ALA A 19 12.85 14.39 -12.31
CA ALA A 19 13.85 14.78 -11.31
C ALA A 19 14.26 16.25 -11.47
N ALA A 20 14.47 16.72 -12.70
CA ALA A 20 14.77 18.12 -13.01
C ALA A 20 13.61 19.06 -12.62
N SER A 21 12.36 18.56 -12.62
CA SER A 21 11.16 19.28 -12.17
C SER A 21 10.92 19.16 -10.66
N GLY A 22 11.83 18.53 -9.88
CA GLY A 22 11.69 18.35 -8.45
C GLY A 22 10.76 17.20 -8.03
N LEU A 23 10.31 16.37 -8.96
CA LEU A 23 9.46 15.21 -8.70
C LEU A 23 10.33 13.95 -8.57
N PRO A 24 10.49 13.34 -7.39
CA PRO A 24 11.36 12.17 -7.22
C PRO A 24 10.80 10.94 -7.92
N PRO A 25 11.39 10.48 -9.06
CA PRO A 25 10.90 9.34 -9.80
C PRO A 25 11.32 8.01 -9.19
N LEU A 26 10.59 6.94 -9.58
CA LEU A 26 10.95 5.55 -9.37
C LEU A 26 10.38 4.67 -10.49
N PRO A 27 11.10 3.57 -10.88
CA PRO A 27 10.60 2.64 -11.88
C PRO A 27 9.55 1.68 -11.29
N LEU A 28 8.54 1.32 -12.09
CA LEU A 28 7.57 0.28 -11.77
C LEU A 28 7.66 -0.87 -12.77
N ARG A 29 7.52 -2.09 -12.27
CA ARG A 29 7.32 -3.31 -13.06
C ARG A 29 5.87 -3.43 -13.53
N ALA A 30 5.59 -4.47 -14.31
CA ALA A 30 4.24 -4.88 -14.70
C ALA A 30 3.26 -4.84 -13.52
N GLY A 31 2.01 -4.44 -13.79
CA GLY A 31 0.98 -4.35 -12.75
C GLY A 31 1.16 -3.20 -11.76
N LYS A 32 1.94 -2.18 -12.10
CA LYS A 32 2.22 -1.01 -11.24
C LYS A 32 2.98 -1.38 -9.94
N VAL A 33 3.73 -2.48 -9.95
CA VAL A 33 4.45 -3.00 -8.78
C VAL A 33 5.85 -2.40 -8.73
N PRO A 34 6.30 -1.83 -7.58
CA PRO A 34 7.68 -1.37 -7.44
C PRO A 34 8.67 -2.55 -7.45
N PHE A 35 9.94 -2.24 -7.67
CA PHE A 35 10.99 -3.25 -7.53
C PHE A 35 11.07 -3.71 -6.07
N GLY A 36 11.27 -5.02 -5.87
CA GLY A 36 11.37 -5.63 -4.55
C GLY A 36 12.66 -5.20 -3.82
N ASN A 37 12.71 -5.52 -2.53
CA ASN A 37 13.86 -5.26 -1.70
C ASN A 37 15.10 -6.01 -2.21
N CYS A 38 16.27 -5.41 -2.10
CA CYS A 38 17.53 -6.11 -2.36
C CYS A 38 17.80 -7.13 -1.24
N ARG A 39 18.76 -8.06 -1.47
CA ARG A 39 19.10 -9.10 -0.48
C ARG A 39 19.54 -8.54 0.88
N ARG A 40 20.15 -7.34 0.92
CA ARG A 40 20.56 -6.67 2.17
C ARG A 40 19.35 -6.14 2.96
N CYS A 41 18.22 -5.99 2.29
CA CYS A 41 16.97 -5.47 2.85
C CYS A 41 15.92 -6.58 3.01
N ALA A 42 16.34 -7.86 3.03
CA ALA A 42 15.43 -9.01 3.12
C ALA A 42 14.51 -8.96 4.35
N ASP A 43 15.02 -8.36 5.45
CA ASP A 43 14.28 -8.18 6.70
C ASP A 43 13.47 -6.85 6.74
N ASN A 44 13.13 -6.29 5.57
CA ASN A 44 12.44 -5.01 5.44
C ASN A 44 13.19 -3.83 6.09
N SER A 45 14.49 -3.92 6.27
CA SER A 45 15.32 -2.82 6.76
C SER A 45 16.29 -2.35 5.68
N CYS A 46 16.54 -1.04 5.64
CA CYS A 46 17.54 -0.44 4.77
C CYS A 46 18.14 0.77 5.50
N GLY A 47 19.47 0.78 5.68
CA GLY A 47 20.13 1.86 6.39
C GLY A 47 19.59 2.10 7.80
N GLY A 48 19.19 1.04 8.50
CA GLY A 48 18.59 1.13 9.84
C GLY A 48 17.10 1.50 9.85
N ARG A 49 16.43 1.52 8.70
CA ARG A 49 15.00 1.84 8.58
C ARG A 49 14.14 0.56 8.53
N PRO A 50 13.43 0.21 9.60
CA PRO A 50 12.54 -0.93 9.60
C PRO A 50 11.27 -0.64 8.78
N ASN A 51 10.85 -1.60 7.95
CA ASN A 51 9.51 -1.67 7.34
C ASN A 51 9.03 -0.45 6.56
N MET A 52 9.92 0.45 6.12
CA MET A 52 9.55 1.66 5.37
C MET A 52 8.53 2.58 6.08
N LYS A 53 8.42 2.46 7.38
CA LYS A 53 7.46 3.24 8.19
C LYS A 53 7.99 4.60 8.60
N THR A 54 9.30 4.79 8.50
CA THR A 54 9.94 6.06 8.86
C THR A 54 10.21 6.86 7.59
N PRO A 55 9.72 8.11 7.47
CA PRO A 55 10.05 8.98 6.35
C PRO A 55 11.55 9.19 6.21
N GLY A 56 12.01 9.42 4.99
CA GLY A 56 13.40 9.72 4.71
C GLY A 56 13.97 8.85 3.56
N PRO A 57 15.13 9.20 3.01
CA PRO A 57 15.73 8.50 1.88
C PRO A 57 16.17 7.09 2.24
N CYS A 58 16.13 6.20 1.25
CA CYS A 58 16.70 4.86 1.37
C CYS A 58 18.20 4.92 1.09
N ALA A 59 19.03 4.44 2.00
CA ALA A 59 20.49 4.36 1.80
C ALA A 59 20.93 3.20 0.90
N CYS A 60 20.00 2.39 0.38
CA CYS A 60 20.31 1.29 -0.51
C CYS A 60 20.72 1.82 -1.90
N PRO A 61 21.77 1.25 -2.53
CA PRO A 61 22.20 1.70 -3.88
C PRO A 61 21.22 1.31 -5.00
N GLY A 62 20.26 0.40 -4.73
CA GLY A 62 19.25 -0.06 -5.70
C GLY A 62 17.89 0.56 -5.47
N VAL A 63 16.97 0.27 -6.40
CA VAL A 63 15.56 0.73 -6.36
C VAL A 63 14.69 -0.09 -5.40
N CYS A 64 15.19 -0.35 -4.21
CA CYS A 64 14.43 -1.05 -3.18
C CYS A 64 13.60 -0.10 -2.32
N HIS A 65 12.57 -0.65 -1.63
CA HIS A 65 11.70 0.10 -0.74
C HIS A 65 10.79 1.12 -1.42
N ALA A 66 10.38 0.84 -2.67
CA ALA A 66 9.35 1.62 -3.38
C ALA A 66 9.57 3.15 -3.26
N TRP A 67 8.59 3.87 -2.68
CA TRP A 67 8.64 5.31 -2.51
C TRP A 67 9.93 5.82 -1.83
N ALA A 68 10.53 5.04 -0.92
CA ALA A 68 11.74 5.45 -0.21
C ALA A 68 13.00 5.43 -1.06
N ALA A 69 12.98 4.77 -2.24
CA ALA A 69 14.05 4.83 -3.20
C ALA A 69 13.95 6.06 -4.12
N ALA A 70 12.75 6.66 -4.23
CA ALA A 70 12.52 7.79 -5.13
C ALA A 70 13.48 8.96 -4.81
N THR A 71 14.12 9.50 -5.83
CA THR A 71 15.15 10.54 -5.70
C THR A 71 15.15 11.48 -6.89
N THR A 72 15.56 12.73 -6.68
CA THR A 72 15.82 13.70 -7.75
C THR A 72 17.31 13.77 -8.15
N ASP A 73 18.16 12.94 -7.52
CA ASP A 73 19.59 12.89 -7.87
C ASP A 73 19.82 12.16 -9.20
N PRO A 74 20.24 12.85 -10.28
CA PRO A 74 20.47 12.24 -11.58
C PRO A 74 21.62 11.21 -11.58
N HIS A 75 22.59 11.34 -10.67
CA HIS A 75 23.68 10.38 -10.54
C HIS A 75 23.16 9.03 -10.02
N VAL A 76 22.23 9.06 -9.08
CA VAL A 76 21.56 7.84 -8.57
C VAL A 76 20.69 7.24 -9.68
N ILE A 77 19.83 8.05 -10.32
CA ILE A 77 18.90 7.62 -11.37
C ILE A 77 19.64 6.96 -12.54
N THR A 78 20.84 7.43 -12.89
CA THR A 78 21.67 6.88 -13.98
C THR A 78 22.69 5.84 -13.53
N SER A 79 22.76 5.49 -12.26
CA SER A 79 23.67 4.48 -11.71
C SER A 79 23.39 3.08 -12.27
N GLY A 80 24.39 2.19 -12.23
CA GLY A 80 24.26 0.83 -12.78
C GLY A 80 23.06 0.03 -12.24
N PRO A 81 22.78 0.00 -10.92
CA PRO A 81 21.61 -0.67 -10.38
C PRO A 81 20.27 -0.10 -10.89
N TRP A 82 20.18 1.23 -10.99
CA TRP A 82 18.98 1.92 -11.47
C TRP A 82 18.78 1.75 -12.98
N ARG A 83 19.85 1.81 -13.78
CA ARG A 83 19.76 1.53 -15.23
C ARG A 83 19.16 0.17 -15.52
N ARG A 84 19.57 -0.86 -14.77
CA ARG A 84 18.98 -2.21 -14.93
C ARG A 84 17.48 -2.22 -14.60
N ALA A 85 17.06 -1.47 -13.59
CA ALA A 85 15.65 -1.36 -13.24
C ALA A 85 14.85 -0.60 -14.32
N TRP A 86 15.39 0.49 -14.88
CA TRP A 86 14.75 1.22 -15.97
C TRP A 86 14.56 0.37 -17.23
N LEU A 87 15.54 -0.51 -17.55
CA LEU A 87 15.41 -1.44 -18.67
C LEU A 87 14.28 -2.47 -18.48
N GLN A 88 13.88 -2.74 -17.25
CA GLN A 88 12.81 -3.67 -16.89
C GLN A 88 11.50 -2.96 -16.50
N ALA A 89 11.52 -1.64 -16.45
CA ALA A 89 10.35 -0.86 -16.07
C ALA A 89 9.29 -0.88 -17.19
N GLU A 90 8.04 -0.95 -16.78
CA GLU A 90 6.86 -0.80 -17.65
C GLU A 90 6.15 0.54 -17.41
N ALA A 91 6.52 1.26 -16.35
CA ALA A 91 6.02 2.59 -16.07
C ALA A 91 6.99 3.37 -15.18
N VAL A 92 6.83 4.68 -15.19
CA VAL A 92 7.44 5.60 -14.25
C VAL A 92 6.41 5.97 -13.20
N ALA A 93 6.83 6.02 -11.94
CA ALA A 93 6.08 6.63 -10.84
C ALA A 93 6.91 7.74 -10.22
N TYR A 94 6.30 8.50 -9.34
CA TYR A 94 6.97 9.50 -8.52
C TYR A 94 6.46 9.45 -7.08
N HIS A 95 7.24 9.99 -6.14
CA HIS A 95 6.86 10.12 -4.74
C HIS A 95 6.28 11.52 -4.49
N PRO A 96 4.94 11.69 -4.42
CA PRO A 96 4.34 13.01 -4.26
C PRO A 96 4.81 13.73 -2.99
N GLY A 97 4.81 13.03 -1.85
CA GLY A 97 5.24 13.62 -0.58
C GLY A 97 6.69 14.08 -0.57
N GLY A 98 7.58 13.44 -1.35
CA GLY A 98 8.96 13.88 -1.55
C GLY A 98 9.09 15.15 -2.36
N ALA A 99 8.08 15.47 -3.17
CA ALA A 99 7.96 16.72 -3.93
C ALA A 99 7.11 17.78 -3.20
N GLY A 100 6.70 17.55 -1.96
CA GLY A 100 5.80 18.45 -1.25
C GLY A 100 4.37 18.45 -1.79
N LEU A 101 3.93 17.36 -2.46
CA LEU A 101 2.63 17.25 -3.12
C LEU A 101 1.74 16.21 -2.45
N THR A 102 0.45 16.34 -2.73
CA THR A 102 -0.57 15.32 -2.46
C THR A 102 -1.37 15.06 -3.73
N ALA A 103 -1.46 13.79 -4.14
CA ALA A 103 -2.36 13.33 -5.18
C ALA A 103 -3.58 12.68 -4.54
N VAL A 104 -4.77 13.19 -4.85
CA VAL A 104 -6.05 12.54 -4.58
C VAL A 104 -6.35 11.67 -5.78
N ASP A 105 -6.29 10.35 -5.60
CA ASP A 105 -6.50 9.35 -6.64
C ASP A 105 -7.98 8.95 -6.65
N LEU A 106 -8.67 9.26 -7.71
CA LEU A 106 -10.11 9.07 -7.92
C LEU A 106 -10.30 7.95 -8.94
N ASP A 107 -10.69 6.76 -8.50
CA ASP A 107 -10.68 5.54 -9.29
C ASP A 107 -11.92 5.33 -10.20
N ASN A 108 -12.96 6.15 -10.06
CA ASN A 108 -14.23 5.99 -10.80
C ASN A 108 -15.02 7.30 -10.90
N ALA A 109 -16.08 7.28 -11.70
CA ALA A 109 -16.94 8.44 -11.96
C ALA A 109 -17.61 9.00 -10.70
N ASP A 110 -18.01 8.14 -9.76
CA ASP A 110 -18.68 8.58 -8.52
C ASP A 110 -17.69 9.34 -7.62
N ALA A 111 -16.44 8.87 -7.54
CA ALA A 111 -15.38 9.55 -6.81
C ALA A 111 -15.06 10.91 -7.44
N ILE A 112 -15.04 10.99 -8.78
CA ILE A 112 -14.82 12.25 -9.52
C ILE A 112 -15.97 13.23 -9.26
N ALA A 113 -17.22 12.78 -9.35
CA ALA A 113 -18.39 13.60 -9.09
C ALA A 113 -18.36 14.17 -7.68
N TRP A 114 -18.09 13.30 -6.69
CA TRP A 114 -17.92 13.70 -5.31
C TRP A 114 -16.79 14.74 -5.14
N ALA A 115 -15.63 14.54 -5.79
CA ALA A 115 -14.51 15.47 -5.67
C ALA A 115 -14.86 16.84 -6.22
N ARG A 116 -15.57 16.92 -7.36
CA ARG A 116 -16.05 18.18 -7.97
C ARG A 116 -16.99 18.96 -7.07
N GLU A 117 -17.78 18.27 -6.26
CA GLU A 117 -18.71 18.91 -5.33
C GLU A 117 -18.07 19.34 -4.01
N ASN A 118 -17.01 18.64 -3.57
CA ASN A 118 -16.51 18.76 -2.21
C ASN A 118 -15.08 19.30 -2.10
N LEU A 119 -14.33 19.34 -3.19
CA LEU A 119 -12.93 19.78 -3.20
C LEU A 119 -12.73 20.98 -4.13
N PRO A 120 -11.86 21.93 -3.77
CA PRO A 120 -11.54 23.05 -4.66
C PRO A 120 -10.82 22.55 -5.92
N PRO A 121 -11.02 23.22 -7.07
CA PRO A 121 -10.33 22.91 -8.31
C PRO A 121 -8.80 22.96 -8.16
N THR A 122 -8.13 22.07 -8.87
CA THR A 122 -6.68 22.01 -8.90
C THR A 122 -6.21 21.43 -10.23
N GLN A 123 -4.92 21.10 -10.36
CA GLN A 123 -4.40 20.40 -11.52
C GLN A 123 -4.94 18.96 -11.55
N VAL A 124 -5.45 18.56 -12.73
CA VAL A 124 -6.06 17.25 -12.95
C VAL A 124 -5.26 16.46 -13.98
N VAL A 125 -4.89 15.22 -13.64
CA VAL A 125 -4.24 14.28 -14.52
C VAL A 125 -5.22 13.13 -14.81
N PRO A 126 -5.70 12.95 -16.04
CA PRO A 126 -6.61 11.86 -16.36
C PRO A 126 -5.88 10.50 -16.25
N THR A 127 -6.61 9.50 -15.74
CA THR A 127 -6.16 8.11 -15.70
C THR A 127 -7.03 7.24 -16.63
N THR A 128 -6.78 5.93 -16.66
CA THR A 128 -7.58 5.01 -17.50
C THR A 128 -9.04 4.94 -17.06
N ARG A 129 -9.33 5.12 -15.77
CA ARG A 129 -10.67 4.94 -15.18
C ARG A 129 -11.14 6.12 -14.33
N GLY A 130 -10.25 7.09 -14.08
CA GLY A 130 -10.50 8.16 -13.15
C GLY A 130 -9.57 9.35 -13.35
N GLU A 131 -9.22 10.02 -12.27
CA GLU A 131 -8.40 11.23 -12.27
C GLU A 131 -7.45 11.25 -11.06
N HIS A 132 -6.24 11.81 -11.20
CA HIS A 132 -5.43 12.29 -10.09
C HIS A 132 -5.61 13.79 -9.95
N TRP A 133 -6.01 14.26 -8.79
CA TRP A 133 -6.06 15.67 -8.44
C TRP A 133 -4.85 16.05 -7.61
N LEU A 134 -4.02 16.98 -8.11
CA LEU A 134 -2.72 17.31 -7.51
C LEU A 134 -2.80 18.63 -6.74
N TYR A 135 -2.42 18.59 -5.46
CA TYR A 135 -2.38 19.73 -4.55
C TYR A 135 -0.97 20.00 -4.04
N LEU A 136 -0.64 21.28 -3.84
CA LEU A 136 0.58 21.73 -3.18
C LEU A 136 0.46 21.54 -1.66
N GLY A 137 1.35 20.76 -1.11
CA GLY A 137 1.39 20.41 0.31
C GLY A 137 1.43 18.90 0.52
N ALA A 138 2.27 18.46 1.44
CA ALA A 138 2.37 17.05 1.82
C ALA A 138 1.49 16.75 3.03
N MET A 139 0.99 15.49 3.09
CA MET A 139 0.25 14.96 4.21
C MET A 139 0.46 13.45 4.34
N GLN A 140 -0.07 12.83 5.36
CA GLN A 140 -0.07 11.37 5.46
C GLN A 140 -0.90 10.74 4.35
N SER A 141 -0.38 9.68 3.71
CA SER A 141 -1.15 8.88 2.74
C SER A 141 -2.15 7.98 3.44
N ALA A 142 -3.27 7.74 2.77
CA ALA A 142 -4.26 6.76 3.21
C ALA A 142 -5.01 6.18 2.01
N ASN A 143 -5.28 4.88 2.05
CA ASN A 143 -6.07 4.22 1.01
C ASN A 143 -7.53 4.10 1.46
N ALA A 144 -8.43 4.07 0.50
CA ALA A 144 -9.87 3.89 0.72
C ALA A 144 -10.42 4.84 1.80
N VAL A 145 -10.05 6.14 1.71
CA VAL A 145 -10.59 7.17 2.61
C VAL A 145 -12.08 7.39 2.36
N ARG A 146 -12.52 7.10 1.12
CA ARG A 146 -13.89 6.94 0.67
C ARG A 146 -13.92 5.85 -0.43
N PRO A 147 -15.09 5.33 -0.84
CA PRO A 147 -15.20 4.47 -2.01
C PRO A 147 -14.56 5.12 -3.24
N GLY A 148 -13.54 4.47 -3.82
CA GLY A 148 -12.82 4.95 -4.99
C GLY A 148 -11.92 6.17 -4.77
N VAL A 149 -11.59 6.54 -3.52
CA VAL A 149 -10.72 7.69 -3.21
C VAL A 149 -9.54 7.26 -2.35
N ASP A 150 -8.33 7.42 -2.88
CA ASP A 150 -7.07 7.23 -2.18
C ASP A 150 -6.30 8.57 -2.06
N ILE A 151 -5.54 8.73 -0.99
CA ILE A 151 -4.60 9.84 -0.79
C ILE A 151 -3.18 9.31 -0.94
N LYS A 152 -2.45 9.80 -1.93
CA LYS A 152 -1.05 9.47 -2.17
C LYS A 152 -0.18 10.71 -1.90
N SER A 153 0.63 10.69 -0.84
CA SER A 153 1.54 11.77 -0.47
C SER A 153 2.78 11.19 0.23
N THR A 154 3.00 11.44 1.54
CA THR A 154 4.15 10.87 2.24
C THR A 154 4.04 9.34 2.31
N MET A 155 5.17 8.67 2.12
CA MET A 155 5.27 7.20 2.18
C MET A 155 4.41 6.46 1.13
N ALA A 156 4.13 7.10 0.00
CA ALA A 156 3.41 6.55 -1.14
C ALA A 156 4.07 6.94 -2.46
N TYR A 157 3.64 6.31 -3.53
CA TYR A 157 3.97 6.72 -4.89
C TYR A 157 2.71 6.79 -5.74
N ALA A 158 2.75 7.63 -6.76
CA ALA A 158 1.73 7.74 -7.79
C ALA A 158 2.34 7.43 -9.16
N ARG A 159 1.60 6.75 -10.04
CA ARG A 159 2.05 6.53 -11.41
C ARG A 159 2.11 7.86 -12.14
N TRP A 160 3.18 8.08 -12.89
CA TRP A 160 3.29 9.21 -13.80
C TRP A 160 2.44 9.00 -15.04
N LEU A 161 1.57 9.95 -15.36
CA LEU A 161 0.64 9.90 -16.49
C LEU A 161 0.66 11.20 -17.32
N GLY A 162 1.68 12.03 -17.10
CA GLY A 162 1.79 13.36 -17.69
C GLY A 162 1.47 14.49 -16.71
N PHE A 163 1.61 15.71 -17.18
CA PHE A 163 1.38 16.91 -16.35
C PHE A 163 -0.10 17.20 -16.11
N GLY A 164 -1.00 16.66 -16.93
CA GLY A 164 -2.43 16.97 -16.85
C GLY A 164 -2.77 18.40 -17.28
N THR A 165 -3.86 18.94 -16.72
CA THR A 165 -4.39 20.28 -17.04
C THR A 165 -4.71 21.06 -15.77
N GLY A 166 -4.74 22.38 -15.88
CA GLY A 166 -4.98 23.27 -14.75
C GLY A 166 -3.72 23.60 -13.95
N THR A 167 -3.90 24.33 -12.86
CA THR A 167 -2.82 24.79 -11.97
C THR A 167 -3.01 24.18 -10.60
N MET A 168 -1.92 23.66 -10.01
CA MET A 168 -1.95 23.13 -8.63
C MET A 168 -2.31 24.24 -7.64
N THR A 169 -3.28 23.96 -6.78
CA THR A 169 -3.67 24.81 -5.66
C THR A 169 -3.19 24.25 -4.34
N ALA A 170 -3.21 25.04 -3.27
CA ALA A 170 -2.82 24.59 -1.95
C ALA A 170 -3.68 23.41 -1.47
N LEU A 171 -3.08 22.46 -0.76
CA LEU A 171 -3.76 21.30 -0.20
C LEU A 171 -4.86 21.75 0.79
N PRO A 172 -6.14 21.50 0.47
CA PRO A 172 -7.25 22.01 1.27
C PRO A 172 -7.49 21.19 2.53
N ASP A 173 -8.04 21.82 3.56
CA ASP A 173 -8.42 21.15 4.81
C ASP A 173 -9.47 20.04 4.60
N ALA A 174 -10.31 20.18 3.57
CA ALA A 174 -11.26 19.15 3.19
C ALA A 174 -10.58 17.80 2.85
N VAL A 175 -9.41 17.83 2.18
CA VAL A 175 -8.61 16.63 1.91
C VAL A 175 -7.96 16.11 3.19
N ARG A 176 -7.40 17.00 4.04
CA ARG A 176 -6.81 16.62 5.33
C ARG A 176 -7.82 15.95 6.24
N ALA A 177 -9.05 16.44 6.27
CA ALA A 177 -10.15 15.91 7.08
C ALA A 177 -10.56 14.48 6.71
N LEU A 178 -10.31 14.02 5.46
CA LEU A 178 -10.61 12.65 5.04
C LEU A 178 -9.81 11.60 5.85
N ILE A 179 -8.58 11.92 6.23
CA ILE A 179 -7.73 11.03 7.02
C ILE A 179 -8.13 11.06 8.50
N VAL A 180 -8.49 12.23 9.04
CA VAL A 180 -8.92 12.37 10.44
C VAL A 180 -10.15 11.53 10.72
N LYS A 181 -11.14 11.52 9.82
CA LYS A 181 -12.36 10.71 9.96
C LYS A 181 -12.08 9.21 10.02
N LYS A 182 -11.03 8.73 9.35
CA LYS A 182 -10.62 7.31 9.39
C LYS A 182 -9.89 6.98 10.69
N ALA A 183 -9.15 7.93 11.25
CA ALA A 183 -8.42 7.73 12.52
C ALA A 183 -9.34 7.68 13.74
N THR A 184 -10.53 8.31 13.69
CA THR A 184 -11.54 8.31 14.74
C THR A 184 -12.44 7.08 14.74
N ALA A 185 -12.41 6.23 13.73
CA ALA A 185 -13.04 4.91 13.84
C ALA A 185 -12.38 4.17 14.99
N VAL A 186 -13.17 3.87 16.04
CA VAL A 186 -12.72 3.19 17.26
C VAL A 186 -11.96 1.93 16.86
N ARG A 187 -10.66 1.89 17.15
CA ARG A 187 -9.87 0.69 16.96
C ARG A 187 -10.27 -0.32 17.99
N PRO A 188 -10.53 -1.57 17.60
CA PRO A 188 -10.60 -2.64 18.57
C PRO A 188 -9.26 -2.69 19.31
N THR A 189 -9.24 -2.40 20.59
CA THR A 189 -8.06 -2.52 21.46
C THR A 189 -7.78 -3.95 21.87
N ALA A 190 -8.75 -4.86 21.62
CA ALA A 190 -8.63 -6.29 21.87
C ALA A 190 -8.78 -7.07 20.55
N VAL A 191 -8.11 -8.21 20.47
CA VAL A 191 -8.30 -9.16 19.38
C VAL A 191 -9.71 -9.74 19.49
N THR A 192 -10.60 -9.33 18.58
CA THR A 192 -11.95 -9.84 18.55
C THR A 192 -11.96 -11.23 17.92
N VAL A 193 -12.32 -12.24 18.69
CA VAL A 193 -12.67 -13.56 18.16
C VAL A 193 -14.16 -13.51 17.81
N PRO A 194 -14.56 -13.91 16.58
CA PRO A 194 -15.96 -13.88 16.19
C PRO A 194 -16.81 -14.74 17.11
N ALA A 195 -17.94 -14.19 17.56
CA ALA A 195 -18.92 -14.97 18.30
C ALA A 195 -19.58 -16.01 17.37
N PRO A 196 -19.95 -17.19 17.87
CA PRO A 196 -20.62 -18.19 17.05
C PRO A 196 -21.96 -17.63 16.54
N ALA A 197 -22.16 -17.72 15.22
CA ALA A 197 -23.40 -17.33 14.59
C ALA A 197 -24.43 -18.48 14.67
N GLY A 198 -25.19 -18.53 15.78
CA GLY A 198 -26.30 -19.45 15.93
C GLY A 198 -25.94 -20.85 16.42
N GLY A 199 -26.93 -21.58 16.99
CA GLY A 199 -26.75 -22.89 17.63
C GLY A 199 -26.68 -24.08 16.67
N GLY A 200 -26.01 -23.95 15.51
CA GLY A 200 -25.77 -25.05 14.59
C GLY A 200 -24.54 -25.88 14.94
N GLU A 201 -24.55 -27.18 14.65
CA GLU A 201 -23.36 -28.01 14.78
C GLU A 201 -22.20 -27.47 13.94
N CYS A 202 -20.99 -27.39 14.55
CA CYS A 202 -19.79 -26.99 13.84
C CYS A 202 -19.49 -27.98 12.70
N PRO A 203 -19.35 -27.51 11.43
CA PRO A 203 -19.01 -28.39 10.33
C PRO A 203 -17.62 -29.03 10.45
N HIS A 204 -16.79 -28.46 11.32
CA HIS A 204 -15.43 -28.94 11.62
C HIS A 204 -15.46 -29.85 12.86
N ARG A 205 -15.97 -31.04 12.72
CA ARG A 205 -16.29 -32.00 13.81
C ARG A 205 -15.13 -32.39 14.74
N THR A 206 -13.88 -31.98 14.46
CA THR A 206 -12.74 -32.33 15.31
C THR A 206 -11.83 -31.15 15.59
N PRO A 207 -11.35 -30.97 16.84
CA PRO A 207 -10.30 -29.98 17.16
C PRO A 207 -9.07 -30.11 16.25
N THR A 208 -8.70 -31.32 15.86
CA THR A 208 -7.58 -31.63 14.96
C THR A 208 -7.69 -30.94 13.59
N TYR A 209 -8.90 -30.75 13.07
CA TYR A 209 -9.10 -30.04 11.80
C TYR A 209 -8.72 -28.56 11.90
N LEU A 210 -9.18 -27.88 12.97
CA LEU A 210 -8.84 -26.49 13.23
C LEU A 210 -7.34 -26.34 13.49
N ASP A 211 -6.75 -27.18 14.36
CA ASP A 211 -5.32 -27.14 14.68
C ASP A 211 -4.45 -27.32 13.45
N ARG A 212 -4.83 -28.23 12.54
CA ARG A 212 -4.14 -28.43 11.27
C ARG A 212 -4.27 -27.18 10.37
N GLY A 213 -5.45 -26.58 10.33
CA GLY A 213 -5.70 -25.33 9.57
C GLY A 213 -4.83 -24.18 10.08
N ILE A 214 -4.72 -24.04 11.40
CA ILE A 214 -3.86 -23.03 12.05
C ILE A 214 -2.39 -23.32 11.77
N ALA A 215 -1.92 -24.58 11.89
CA ALA A 215 -0.55 -24.94 11.58
C ALA A 215 -0.17 -24.65 10.12
N MET A 216 -1.07 -24.94 9.18
CA MET A 216 -0.86 -24.59 7.76
C MET A 216 -0.81 -23.07 7.55
N ALA A 217 -1.64 -22.31 8.25
CA ALA A 217 -1.64 -20.86 8.21
C ALA A 217 -0.32 -20.28 8.77
N GLU A 218 0.18 -20.79 9.88
CA GLU A 218 1.51 -20.46 10.43
C GLU A 218 2.62 -20.73 9.44
N GLN A 219 2.62 -21.91 8.81
CA GLN A 219 3.62 -22.27 7.80
C GLN A 219 3.57 -21.34 6.59
N ARG A 220 2.39 -20.96 6.15
CA ARG A 220 2.22 -20.00 5.03
C ARG A 220 2.77 -18.63 5.37
N ILE A 221 2.53 -18.13 6.58
CA ILE A 221 3.06 -16.85 7.05
C ILE A 221 4.58 -16.93 7.19
N THR A 222 5.11 -17.93 7.89
CA THR A 222 6.54 -18.08 8.14
C THR A 222 7.34 -18.36 6.86
N GLY A 223 6.74 -19.04 5.89
CA GLY A 223 7.33 -19.31 4.58
C GLY A 223 7.33 -18.12 3.62
N ALA A 224 6.61 -17.03 3.93
CA ALA A 224 6.55 -15.85 3.06
C ALA A 224 7.93 -15.20 2.93
N ARG A 225 8.40 -15.05 1.68
CA ARG A 225 9.67 -14.38 1.35
C ARG A 225 9.47 -12.97 0.80
N GLU A 226 8.32 -12.73 0.18
CA GLU A 226 7.92 -11.45 -0.42
C GLU A 226 6.48 -11.14 -0.04
N ALA A 227 6.09 -9.86 -0.09
CA ALA A 227 4.73 -9.39 0.19
C ALA A 227 4.16 -9.94 1.51
N VAL A 228 4.98 -9.97 2.57
CA VAL A 228 4.63 -10.54 3.89
C VAL A 228 3.29 -10.01 4.38
N HIS A 229 3.09 -8.71 4.35
CA HIS A 229 1.84 -8.07 4.80
C HIS A 229 0.60 -8.59 4.04
N ALA A 230 0.68 -8.69 2.71
CA ALA A 230 -0.41 -9.22 1.90
C ALA A 230 -0.66 -10.72 2.17
N THR A 231 0.41 -11.48 2.43
CA THR A 231 0.32 -12.90 2.79
C THR A 231 -0.34 -13.08 4.14
N VAL A 232 0.03 -12.27 5.15
CA VAL A 232 -0.59 -12.28 6.48
C VAL A 232 -2.09 -11.98 6.37
N TYR A 233 -2.47 -10.89 5.71
CA TYR A 233 -3.88 -10.53 5.52
C TYR A 233 -4.69 -11.64 4.83
N ARG A 234 -4.19 -12.17 3.70
CA ARG A 234 -4.87 -13.26 2.97
C ARG A 234 -4.98 -14.54 3.80
N THR A 235 -4.00 -14.80 4.64
CA THR A 235 -4.03 -15.97 5.54
C THR A 235 -5.06 -15.79 6.64
N PHE A 236 -5.14 -14.62 7.26
CA PHE A 236 -6.18 -14.29 8.24
C PHE A 236 -7.58 -14.38 7.61
N LEU A 237 -7.75 -13.84 6.40
CA LEU A 237 -9.00 -13.93 5.65
C LEU A 237 -9.40 -15.40 5.41
N ALA A 238 -8.47 -16.26 5.00
CA ALA A 238 -8.71 -17.69 4.76
C ALA A 238 -9.10 -18.42 6.05
N VAL A 239 -8.42 -18.17 7.17
CA VAL A 239 -8.75 -18.77 8.47
C VAL A 239 -10.13 -18.32 8.94
N LEU A 240 -10.43 -17.03 8.84
CA LEU A 240 -11.73 -16.48 9.23
C LEU A 240 -12.87 -16.93 8.34
N SER A 241 -12.66 -17.06 7.02
CA SER A 241 -13.67 -17.57 6.09
C SER A 241 -14.05 -19.01 6.40
N THR A 242 -13.10 -19.80 6.90
CA THR A 242 -13.31 -21.23 7.23
C THR A 242 -13.86 -21.41 8.66
N HIS A 243 -13.31 -20.66 9.63
CA HIS A 243 -13.52 -20.92 11.06
C HIS A 243 -14.19 -19.75 11.81
N GLY A 244 -14.44 -18.62 11.15
CA GLY A 244 -14.94 -17.42 11.83
C GLY A 244 -16.38 -17.54 12.35
N ARG A 245 -17.21 -18.36 11.73
CA ARG A 245 -18.65 -18.49 12.10
C ARG A 245 -18.98 -19.66 12.99
N CYS A 246 -18.06 -20.61 13.17
CA CYS A 246 -18.36 -21.83 13.94
C CYS A 246 -18.08 -21.73 15.44
N GLY A 247 -17.47 -20.63 15.91
CA GLY A 247 -17.11 -20.45 17.33
C GLY A 247 -15.97 -21.34 17.84
N CYS A 248 -15.32 -22.13 16.95
CA CYS A 248 -14.21 -22.99 17.32
C CYS A 248 -12.89 -22.22 17.45
N LEU A 249 -12.79 -21.05 16.82
CA LEU A 249 -11.61 -20.20 16.88
C LEU A 249 -11.51 -19.57 18.26
N THR A 250 -10.34 -19.63 18.87
CA THR A 250 -10.06 -19.07 20.19
C THR A 250 -8.97 -18.02 20.12
N GLU A 251 -8.81 -17.21 21.16
CA GLU A 251 -7.73 -16.24 21.29
C GLU A 251 -6.34 -16.90 21.16
N VAL A 252 -6.19 -18.14 21.63
CA VAL A 252 -4.93 -18.90 21.51
C VAL A 252 -4.55 -19.12 20.04
N HIS A 253 -5.54 -19.47 19.20
CA HIS A 253 -5.30 -19.66 17.76
C HIS A 253 -4.90 -18.34 17.10
N VAL A 254 -5.55 -17.25 17.46
CA VAL A 254 -5.22 -15.92 16.92
C VAL A 254 -3.84 -15.46 17.39
N ALA A 255 -3.50 -15.68 18.66
CA ALA A 255 -2.19 -15.35 19.21
C ALA A 255 -1.05 -16.11 18.47
N ARG A 256 -1.25 -17.38 18.13
CA ARG A 256 -0.29 -18.18 17.33
C ARG A 256 -0.06 -17.53 15.95
N LEU A 257 -1.13 -17.16 15.24
CA LEU A 257 -1.02 -16.51 13.94
C LEU A 257 -0.32 -15.14 14.01
N PHE A 258 -0.61 -14.37 15.06
CA PHE A 258 0.05 -13.08 15.30
C PHE A 258 1.54 -13.26 15.60
N THR A 259 1.90 -14.27 16.41
CA THR A 259 3.29 -14.61 16.70
C THR A 259 4.05 -14.98 15.42
N ALA A 260 3.45 -15.78 14.54
CA ALA A 260 4.03 -16.13 13.26
C ALA A 260 4.24 -14.89 12.36
N ALA A 261 3.26 -13.97 12.33
CA ALA A 261 3.34 -12.72 11.56
C ALA A 261 4.42 -11.78 12.12
N GLN A 262 4.50 -11.65 13.44
CA GLN A 262 5.51 -10.82 14.13
C GLN A 262 6.93 -11.36 13.91
N ALA A 263 7.11 -12.67 13.91
CA ALA A 263 8.39 -13.32 13.57
C ALA A 263 8.84 -12.99 12.13
N LYS A 264 7.90 -12.60 11.24
CA LYS A 264 8.19 -12.11 9.87
C LYS A 264 8.31 -10.59 9.77
N GLY A 265 8.39 -9.89 10.91
CA GLY A 265 8.58 -8.45 10.97
C GLY A 265 7.29 -7.62 10.95
N GLU A 266 6.10 -8.23 11.03
CA GLU A 266 4.87 -7.48 11.22
C GLU A 266 4.79 -6.90 12.63
N SER A 267 4.34 -5.64 12.76
CA SER A 267 4.11 -5.08 14.09
C SER A 267 2.81 -5.61 14.71
N PRO A 268 2.69 -5.64 16.05
CA PRO A 268 1.44 -6.00 16.72
C PRO A 268 0.23 -5.23 16.18
N ARG A 269 0.41 -3.94 15.92
CA ARG A 269 -0.60 -3.07 15.33
C ARG A 269 -1.04 -3.53 13.95
N HIS A 270 -0.08 -3.88 13.06
CA HIS A 270 -0.40 -4.39 11.73
C HIS A 270 -1.15 -5.71 11.77
N CYS A 271 -0.80 -6.59 12.70
CA CYS A 271 -1.53 -7.84 12.89
C CYS A 271 -2.98 -7.57 13.31
N THR A 272 -3.20 -6.66 14.26
CA THR A 272 -4.55 -6.25 14.71
C THR A 272 -5.35 -5.59 13.57
N ASP A 273 -4.74 -4.66 12.84
CA ASP A 273 -5.39 -3.97 11.72
C ASP A 273 -5.74 -4.96 10.59
N ALA A 274 -4.84 -5.90 10.25
CA ALA A 274 -5.08 -6.92 9.23
C ALA A 274 -6.19 -7.89 9.65
N TRP A 275 -6.24 -8.28 10.92
CA TRP A 275 -7.28 -9.12 11.47
C TRP A 275 -8.64 -8.44 11.43
N ALA A 276 -8.74 -7.20 11.91
CA ALA A 276 -9.96 -6.40 11.89
C ALA A 276 -10.49 -6.15 10.48
N ASN A 277 -9.59 -5.87 9.53
CA ASN A 277 -9.95 -5.72 8.12
C ASN A 277 -10.49 -7.02 7.52
N ALA A 278 -9.94 -8.17 7.90
CA ALA A 278 -10.42 -9.48 7.45
C ALA A 278 -11.80 -9.81 8.03
N LEU A 279 -12.06 -9.50 9.32
CA LEU A 279 -13.38 -9.60 9.93
C LEU A 279 -14.41 -8.73 9.19
N THR A 280 -14.09 -7.46 8.97
CA THR A 280 -14.96 -6.52 8.23
C THR A 280 -15.27 -7.02 6.83
N THR A 281 -14.27 -7.56 6.10
CA THR A 281 -14.45 -8.08 4.74
C THR A 281 -15.41 -9.26 4.69
N LEU A 282 -15.48 -10.06 5.75
CA LEU A 282 -16.35 -11.24 5.86
C LEU A 282 -17.69 -10.97 6.56
N GLY A 283 -17.91 -9.75 7.04
CA GLY A 283 -19.10 -9.39 7.82
C GLY A 283 -19.21 -10.19 9.14
N LEU A 284 -18.08 -10.33 9.85
CA LEU A 284 -17.93 -11.03 11.13
C LEU A 284 -17.78 -10.04 12.28
#